data_2746b888402dfa5c741a724cecdd1fac
#
_entry.id   2746b888402dfa5c741a724cecdd1fac
#
_cell.length_a   1.000
_cell.length_b   1.000
_cell.length_c   1.000
_cell.angle_alpha   90.00
_cell.angle_beta   90.00
_cell.angle_gamma   90.00
#
_symmetry.space_group_name_H-M   'P 1'
#
loop_
_entity.id
_entity.type
_entity.pdbx_description
1 polymer ?
#
loop_
_entity_poly.entity_id
_entity_poly.type
_entity_poly.pdbx_seq_one_letter_code
_entity_poly.pdbx_strand_id
1 'polypeptide(L)'
;FQAEDGIRDLVRSRGLGDVYKRQGTIAAGGTLGVLIPPSIVLIVYGIATGTSIGRLFLCGLVPGFMLAGMFAVWALIHSYFIDKDSAKALKNRTPPTLKEKLEVLPRIFPFLAIIVGVLYVLYGGVATPSEASGVGAFLVFVLIAVVYKIYQPKKIWNIVKVSMKESVMIMFIIAASYLFAFTLSQLYVTQSLAQSMVELSSNKWVVFILINIFLLIAGFFLPPVAVIVMTSAILLPVITTLGFDPYWFAIVFTINMEIGLITPPVGLNLYIIKGITPDVSLSEILKGSIPFMIIMALAILILCIFPEIVTWLPDKIMGKPLGY
;
A
#
# COMPACT_ATOMS: atom_id res chain seq x y z
N PHE A 1 -18.70 4.15 -10.80
CA PHE A 1 -20.12 3.77 -10.86
C PHE A 1 -20.33 2.37 -11.45
N GLN A 2 -19.69 1.98 -12.56
CA GLN A 2 -19.81 0.61 -13.11
C GLN A 2 -18.98 -0.44 -12.35
N ALA A 3 -17.92 -0.05 -11.68
CA ALA A 3 -17.15 -0.94 -10.80
C ALA A 3 -17.94 -1.31 -9.54
N GLU A 4 -18.75 -0.41 -9.00
CA GLU A 4 -19.66 -0.68 -7.88
C GLU A 4 -20.78 -1.66 -8.27
N ASP A 5 -21.35 -1.54 -9.46
CA ASP A 5 -22.40 -2.46 -9.92
C ASP A 5 -21.83 -3.87 -10.20
N GLY A 6 -20.63 -3.96 -10.76
CA GLY A 6 -19.93 -5.23 -10.94
C GLY A 6 -19.57 -5.93 -9.61
N ILE A 7 -19.21 -5.15 -8.59
CA ILE A 7 -18.96 -5.67 -7.22
C ILE A 7 -20.28 -6.07 -6.56
N ARG A 8 -21.35 -5.30 -6.72
CA ARG A 8 -22.69 -5.63 -6.19
C ARG A 8 -23.27 -6.91 -6.77
N ASP A 9 -23.14 -7.14 -8.07
CA ASP A 9 -23.64 -8.35 -8.72
C ASP A 9 -22.82 -9.59 -8.32
N LEU A 10 -21.53 -9.45 -8.07
CA LEU A 10 -20.71 -10.53 -7.50
C LEU A 10 -21.12 -10.89 -6.07
N VAL A 11 -21.62 -9.94 -5.29
CA VAL A 11 -22.03 -10.13 -3.90
C VAL A 11 -23.41 -10.78 -3.80
N ARG A 12 -24.34 -10.48 -4.72
CA ARG A 12 -25.72 -10.99 -4.69
C ARG A 12 -25.89 -12.47 -5.03
N SER A 13 -24.89 -13.09 -5.60
CA SER A 13 -25.13 -14.36 -6.29
C SER A 13 -24.93 -15.65 -5.50
N ARG A 14 -24.51 -15.68 -4.21
CA ARG A 14 -24.37 -16.97 -3.46
C ARG A 14 -24.21 -16.81 -1.95
N GLY A 15 -24.78 -17.76 -1.21
CA GLY A 15 -24.84 -18.05 0.22
C GLY A 15 -23.93 -17.31 1.20
N LEU A 16 -24.46 -16.91 2.34
CA LEU A 16 -23.84 -16.08 3.39
C LEU A 16 -22.41 -16.51 3.83
N GLY A 17 -22.05 -17.79 3.71
CA GLY A 17 -20.71 -18.30 4.07
C GLY A 17 -19.58 -17.89 3.11
N ASP A 18 -19.91 -17.55 1.89
CA ASP A 18 -18.97 -17.21 0.81
C ASP A 18 -18.65 -15.69 0.77
N VAL A 19 -19.54 -14.87 1.33
CA VAL A 19 -19.50 -13.41 1.23
C VAL A 19 -18.39 -12.82 2.12
N TYR A 20 -18.25 -13.24 3.38
CA TYR A 20 -17.25 -12.69 4.29
C TYR A 20 -15.82 -13.02 3.84
N LYS A 21 -15.62 -14.20 3.23
CA LYS A 21 -14.31 -14.64 2.72
C LYS A 21 -13.85 -13.78 1.55
N ARG A 22 -14.79 -13.44 0.64
CA ARG A 22 -14.52 -12.53 -0.48
C ARG A 22 -14.20 -11.13 0.01
N GLN A 23 -14.91 -10.65 1.01
CA GLN A 23 -14.70 -9.32 1.58
C GLN A 23 -13.33 -9.20 2.25
N GLY A 24 -12.88 -10.24 2.97
CA GLY A 24 -11.53 -10.29 3.52
C GLY A 24 -10.43 -10.26 2.44
N THR A 25 -10.63 -11.03 1.35
CA THR A 25 -9.71 -11.04 0.20
C THR A 25 -9.68 -9.67 -0.52
N ILE A 26 -10.84 -9.01 -0.66
CA ILE A 26 -10.94 -7.67 -1.26
C ILE A 26 -10.25 -6.65 -0.35
N ALA A 27 -10.47 -6.73 0.98
CA ALA A 27 -9.81 -5.87 1.95
C ALA A 27 -8.28 -5.96 1.84
N ALA A 28 -7.76 -7.18 1.85
CA ALA A 28 -6.34 -7.45 1.75
C ALA A 28 -5.77 -7.13 0.35
N GLY A 29 -6.51 -7.45 -0.71
CA GLY A 29 -6.11 -7.10 -2.08
C GLY A 29 -6.01 -5.59 -2.30
N GLY A 30 -6.90 -4.82 -1.64
CA GLY A 30 -6.86 -3.36 -1.66
C GLY A 30 -5.62 -2.77 -1.01
N THR A 31 -5.03 -3.44 0.00
CA THR A 31 -3.81 -2.95 0.66
C THR A 31 -2.58 -3.07 -0.26
N LEU A 32 -2.51 -4.07 -1.15
CA LEU A 32 -1.39 -4.23 -2.08
C LEU A 32 -1.13 -2.98 -2.94
N GLY A 33 -2.16 -2.19 -3.23
CA GLY A 33 -2.02 -0.92 -3.96
C GLY A 33 -1.27 0.16 -3.17
N VAL A 34 -1.07 -0.03 -1.87
CA VAL A 34 -0.28 0.85 -1.02
C VAL A 34 1.21 0.53 -1.13
N LEU A 35 1.56 -0.73 -1.38
CA LEU A 35 2.94 -1.21 -1.49
C LEU A 35 3.45 -1.22 -2.94
N ILE A 36 2.62 -1.70 -3.88
CA ILE A 36 3.01 -1.81 -5.29
C ILE A 36 2.98 -0.44 -5.97
N PRO A 37 4.08 0.02 -6.60
CA PRO A 37 4.14 1.34 -7.22
C PRO A 37 3.17 1.52 -8.41
N PRO A 38 2.70 2.77 -8.64
CA PRO A 38 2.98 3.99 -7.88
C PRO A 38 2.21 4.06 -6.55
N SER A 39 2.91 4.33 -5.45
CA SER A 39 2.37 4.33 -4.09
C SER A 39 2.47 5.71 -3.45
N ILE A 40 1.34 6.27 -3.00
CA ILE A 40 1.29 7.54 -2.27
C ILE A 40 2.08 7.43 -0.95
N VAL A 41 2.00 6.30 -0.27
CA VAL A 41 2.67 6.05 1.01
C VAL A 41 4.19 6.10 0.84
N LEU A 42 4.73 5.45 -0.19
CA LEU A 42 6.16 5.49 -0.50
C LEU A 42 6.63 6.88 -0.97
N ILE A 43 5.78 7.63 -1.71
CA ILE A 43 6.06 9.02 -2.07
C ILE A 43 6.19 9.88 -0.82
N VAL A 44 5.20 9.81 0.08
CA VAL A 44 5.18 10.60 1.31
C VAL A 44 6.34 10.22 2.24
N TYR A 45 6.66 8.92 2.34
CA TYR A 45 7.84 8.47 3.07
C TYR A 45 9.13 9.08 2.47
N GLY A 46 9.29 9.02 1.14
CA GLY A 46 10.45 9.60 0.46
C GLY A 46 10.59 11.09 0.68
N ILE A 47 9.47 11.83 0.63
CA ILE A 47 9.46 13.27 0.93
C ILE A 47 9.82 13.52 2.40
N ALA A 48 9.19 12.83 3.34
CA ALA A 48 9.37 13.05 4.77
C ALA A 48 10.78 12.68 5.27
N THR A 49 11.43 11.71 4.62
CA THR A 49 12.77 11.21 5.01
C THR A 49 13.90 11.71 4.13
N GLY A 50 13.61 12.41 3.02
CA GLY A 50 14.60 12.81 2.03
C GLY A 50 15.19 11.64 1.23
N THR A 51 14.55 10.45 1.23
CA THR A 51 15.02 9.29 0.49
C THR A 51 14.50 9.30 -0.96
N SER A 52 15.21 8.62 -1.87
CA SER A 52 14.83 8.59 -3.30
C SER A 52 13.51 7.85 -3.51
N ILE A 53 12.49 8.55 -4.02
CA ILE A 53 11.19 7.98 -4.35
C ILE A 53 11.31 6.90 -5.43
N GLY A 54 12.13 7.12 -6.45
CA GLY A 54 12.38 6.12 -7.49
C GLY A 54 12.93 4.83 -6.91
N ARG A 55 13.92 4.93 -6.01
CA ARG A 55 14.48 3.76 -5.32
C ARG A 55 13.44 3.07 -4.42
N LEU A 56 12.63 3.82 -3.67
CA LEU A 56 11.54 3.27 -2.86
C LEU A 56 10.53 2.48 -3.70
N PHE A 57 10.20 2.96 -4.88
CA PHE A 57 9.31 2.25 -5.79
C PHE A 57 9.89 0.90 -6.23
N LEU A 58 11.18 0.85 -6.57
CA LEU A 58 11.85 -0.42 -6.88
C LEU A 58 11.87 -1.37 -5.67
N CYS A 59 12.10 -0.82 -4.47
CA CYS A 59 12.04 -1.58 -3.22
C CYS A 59 10.68 -2.23 -2.97
N GLY A 60 9.58 -1.56 -3.38
CA GLY A 60 8.21 -2.06 -3.21
C GLY A 60 7.80 -3.16 -4.19
N LEU A 61 8.45 -3.26 -5.36
CA LEU A 61 8.03 -4.19 -6.41
C LEU A 61 8.16 -5.66 -6.00
N VAL A 62 9.35 -6.10 -5.61
CA VAL A 62 9.60 -7.52 -5.29
C VAL A 62 8.81 -7.96 -4.05
N PRO A 63 8.83 -7.23 -2.91
CA PRO A 63 7.98 -7.54 -1.76
C PRO A 63 6.48 -7.49 -2.08
N GLY A 64 6.05 -6.54 -2.92
CA GLY A 64 4.65 -6.43 -3.34
C GLY A 64 4.18 -7.66 -4.12
N PHE A 65 4.96 -8.13 -5.10
CA PHE A 65 4.66 -9.37 -5.82
C PHE A 65 4.77 -10.61 -4.93
N MET A 66 5.72 -10.64 -4.01
CA MET A 66 5.82 -11.71 -3.00
C MET A 66 4.54 -11.79 -2.16
N LEU A 67 4.09 -10.65 -1.63
CA LEU A 67 2.88 -10.58 -0.81
C LEU A 67 1.63 -10.94 -1.61
N ALA A 68 1.51 -10.46 -2.85
CA ALA A 68 0.42 -10.83 -3.77
C ALA A 68 0.40 -12.35 -4.05
N GLY A 69 1.58 -12.95 -4.24
CA GLY A 69 1.74 -14.40 -4.39
C GLY A 69 1.30 -15.16 -3.15
N MET A 70 1.71 -14.70 -1.96
CA MET A 70 1.29 -15.31 -0.68
C MET A 70 -0.24 -15.22 -0.49
N PHE A 71 -0.86 -14.10 -0.83
CA PHE A 71 -2.32 -13.94 -0.79
C PHE A 71 -3.02 -14.87 -1.79
N ALA A 72 -2.49 -14.98 -3.01
CA ALA A 72 -3.04 -15.88 -4.03
C ALA A 72 -2.95 -17.34 -3.60
N VAL A 73 -1.81 -17.77 -3.09
CA VAL A 73 -1.61 -19.13 -2.56
C VAL A 73 -2.59 -19.43 -1.42
N TRP A 74 -2.73 -18.50 -0.47
CA TRP A 74 -3.71 -18.65 0.61
C TRP A 74 -5.14 -18.77 0.08
N ALA A 75 -5.53 -17.89 -0.85
CA ALA A 75 -6.86 -17.91 -1.44
C ALA A 75 -7.15 -19.25 -2.15
N LEU A 76 -6.15 -19.81 -2.86
CA LEU A 76 -6.25 -21.11 -3.51
C LEU A 76 -6.36 -22.25 -2.49
N ILE A 77 -5.50 -22.29 -1.47
CA ILE A 77 -5.53 -23.29 -0.40
C ILE A 77 -6.88 -23.25 0.30
N HIS A 78 -7.33 -22.07 0.67
CA HIS A 78 -8.60 -21.89 1.35
C HIS A 78 -9.79 -22.35 0.49
N SER A 79 -9.82 -21.99 -0.79
CA SER A 79 -10.89 -22.36 -1.72
C SER A 79 -10.91 -23.85 -2.01
N TYR A 80 -9.74 -24.51 -2.07
CA TYR A 80 -9.67 -25.92 -2.47
C TYR A 80 -9.83 -26.88 -1.28
N PHE A 81 -9.23 -26.57 -0.12
CA PHE A 81 -9.17 -27.50 1.02
C PHE A 81 -10.18 -27.19 2.12
N ILE A 82 -10.51 -25.94 2.35
CA ILE A 82 -11.32 -25.51 3.50
C ILE A 82 -12.77 -25.32 3.07
N ASP A 83 -13.01 -24.79 1.87
CA ASP A 83 -14.36 -24.48 1.37
C ASP A 83 -14.78 -25.44 0.25
N LYS A 84 -15.34 -26.59 0.66
CA LYS A 84 -15.82 -27.63 -0.26
C LYS A 84 -16.95 -27.14 -1.21
N ASP A 85 -17.73 -26.15 -0.80
CA ASP A 85 -18.81 -25.59 -1.62
C ASP A 85 -18.25 -24.64 -2.68
N SER A 86 -17.25 -23.85 -2.36
CA SER A 86 -16.49 -23.07 -3.34
C SER A 86 -15.72 -23.97 -4.31
N ALA A 87 -15.15 -25.09 -3.83
CA ALA A 87 -14.48 -26.07 -4.69
C ALA A 87 -15.45 -26.74 -5.68
N LYS A 88 -16.68 -27.08 -5.25
CA LYS A 88 -17.75 -27.57 -6.15
C LYS A 88 -18.21 -26.53 -7.16
N ALA A 89 -18.34 -25.27 -6.71
CA ALA A 89 -18.69 -24.14 -7.59
C ALA A 89 -17.62 -23.85 -8.64
N LEU A 90 -16.33 -24.00 -8.30
CA LEU A 90 -15.20 -23.91 -9.24
C LEU A 90 -15.20 -25.05 -10.26
N LYS A 91 -15.47 -26.28 -9.83
CA LYS A 91 -15.61 -27.45 -10.75
C LYS A 91 -16.74 -27.31 -11.76
N ASN A 92 -17.82 -26.63 -11.36
CA ASN A 92 -19.02 -26.46 -12.21
C ASN A 92 -18.94 -25.15 -13.05
N ARG A 93 -17.91 -24.33 -12.91
CA ARG A 93 -17.69 -23.15 -13.76
C ARG A 93 -16.96 -23.57 -15.03
N THR A 94 -17.58 -23.31 -16.16
CA THR A 94 -16.85 -23.27 -17.42
C THR A 94 -15.77 -22.19 -17.32
N PRO A 95 -14.48 -22.53 -17.53
CA PRO A 95 -13.45 -21.52 -17.51
C PRO A 95 -13.75 -20.47 -18.60
N PRO A 96 -13.56 -19.17 -18.30
CA PRO A 96 -13.82 -18.11 -19.27
C PRO A 96 -12.98 -18.38 -20.53
N THR A 97 -13.63 -18.30 -21.68
CA THR A 97 -13.00 -18.50 -22.98
C THR A 97 -11.91 -17.43 -23.21
N LEU A 98 -10.95 -17.75 -24.06
CA LEU A 98 -9.91 -16.76 -24.46
C LEU A 98 -10.55 -15.47 -25.00
N LYS A 99 -11.69 -15.59 -25.70
CA LYS A 99 -12.44 -14.45 -26.22
C LYS A 99 -12.97 -13.56 -25.10
N GLU A 100 -13.58 -14.12 -24.08
CA GLU A 100 -14.07 -13.36 -22.90
C GLU A 100 -12.93 -12.69 -22.13
N LYS A 101 -11.77 -13.36 -22.02
CA LYS A 101 -10.56 -12.75 -21.41
C LYS A 101 -10.04 -11.57 -22.23
N LEU A 102 -10.03 -11.69 -23.56
CA LEU A 102 -9.60 -10.63 -24.47
C LEU A 102 -10.58 -9.46 -24.52
N GLU A 103 -11.87 -9.67 -24.31
CA GLU A 103 -12.88 -8.60 -24.23
C GLU A 103 -12.72 -7.71 -22.98
N VAL A 104 -12.13 -8.22 -21.90
CA VAL A 104 -11.85 -7.45 -20.69
C VAL A 104 -10.53 -6.65 -20.81
N LEU A 105 -9.60 -7.13 -21.63
CA LEU A 105 -8.27 -6.53 -21.78
C LEU A 105 -8.30 -5.03 -22.16
N PRO A 106 -9.14 -4.57 -23.11
CA PRO A 106 -9.23 -3.15 -23.45
C PRO A 106 -9.68 -2.24 -22.30
N ARG A 107 -10.35 -2.78 -21.28
CA ARG A 107 -10.79 -2.03 -20.10
C ARG A 107 -9.65 -1.85 -19.09
N ILE A 108 -8.74 -2.80 -19.01
CA ILE A 108 -7.61 -2.80 -18.07
C ILE A 108 -6.39 -2.13 -18.68
N PHE A 109 -6.18 -2.30 -19.98
CA PHE A 109 -5.01 -1.83 -20.71
C PHE A 109 -4.68 -0.33 -20.51
N PRO A 110 -5.65 0.61 -20.53
CA PRO A 110 -5.35 2.02 -20.34
C PRO A 110 -4.72 2.33 -18.96
N PHE A 111 -5.18 1.65 -17.92
CA PHE A 111 -4.64 1.82 -16.56
C PHE A 111 -3.23 1.25 -16.47
N LEU A 112 -3.02 0.05 -17.02
CA LEU A 112 -1.68 -0.55 -17.07
C LEU A 112 -0.72 0.30 -17.90
N ALA A 113 -1.17 0.85 -19.02
CA ALA A 113 -0.35 1.73 -19.86
C ALA A 113 0.08 3.00 -19.12
N ILE A 114 -0.79 3.60 -18.29
CA ILE A 114 -0.45 4.76 -17.47
C ILE A 114 0.60 4.36 -16.42
N ILE A 115 0.39 3.25 -15.70
CA ILE A 115 1.34 2.77 -14.68
C ILE A 115 2.71 2.50 -15.31
N VAL A 116 2.74 1.72 -16.37
CA VAL A 116 3.98 1.39 -17.10
C VAL A 116 4.63 2.65 -17.67
N GLY A 117 3.83 3.57 -18.23
CA GLY A 117 4.32 4.84 -18.77
C GLY A 117 4.98 5.71 -17.71
N VAL A 118 4.37 5.88 -16.55
CA VAL A 118 4.93 6.64 -15.43
C VAL A 118 6.22 6.00 -14.93
N LEU A 119 6.23 4.68 -14.75
CA LEU A 119 7.43 3.95 -14.30
C LEU A 119 8.55 4.01 -15.35
N TYR A 120 8.21 3.92 -16.64
CA TYR A 120 9.18 4.05 -17.73
C TYR A 120 9.84 5.43 -17.75
N VAL A 121 9.06 6.49 -17.64
CA VAL A 121 9.56 7.87 -17.60
C VAL A 121 10.47 8.10 -16.39
N LEU A 122 10.09 7.54 -15.23
CA LEU A 122 10.86 7.65 -13.99
C LEU A 122 12.18 6.87 -14.04
N TYR A 123 12.14 5.60 -14.47
CA TYR A 123 13.34 4.73 -14.48
C TYR A 123 14.21 4.88 -15.72
N GLY A 124 13.63 5.36 -16.81
CA GLY A 124 14.38 5.72 -18.01
C GLY A 124 15.22 6.99 -17.86
N GLY A 125 15.14 7.65 -16.68
CA GLY A 125 15.87 8.90 -16.45
C GLY A 125 15.36 10.07 -17.27
N VAL A 126 14.14 9.94 -17.84
CA VAL A 126 13.54 10.95 -18.72
C VAL A 126 13.00 12.12 -17.90
N ALA A 127 12.50 11.83 -16.69
CA ALA A 127 11.92 12.84 -15.82
C ALA A 127 12.13 12.54 -14.33
N THR A 128 12.12 13.59 -13.54
CA THR A 128 12.08 13.52 -12.08
C THR A 128 10.73 12.96 -11.59
N PRO A 129 10.62 12.49 -10.32
CA PRO A 129 9.35 12.04 -9.77
C PRO A 129 8.21 13.06 -9.87
N SER A 130 8.52 14.35 -9.72
CA SER A 130 7.55 15.44 -9.85
C SER A 130 7.06 15.59 -11.30
N GLU A 131 7.96 15.56 -12.27
CA GLU A 131 7.61 15.62 -13.70
C GLU A 131 6.85 14.36 -14.14
N ALA A 132 7.28 13.17 -13.68
CA ALA A 132 6.58 11.91 -13.94
C ALA A 132 5.14 11.92 -13.40
N SER A 133 4.91 12.56 -12.24
CA SER A 133 3.56 12.74 -11.70
C SER A 133 2.69 13.66 -12.59
N GLY A 134 3.29 14.73 -13.14
CA GLY A 134 2.63 15.59 -14.12
C GLY A 134 2.24 14.85 -15.40
N VAL A 135 3.14 14.02 -15.93
CA VAL A 135 2.85 13.13 -17.08
C VAL A 135 1.72 12.17 -16.72
N GLY A 136 1.76 11.54 -15.54
CA GLY A 136 0.70 10.66 -15.06
C GLY A 136 -0.66 11.35 -14.99
N ALA A 137 -0.71 12.55 -14.42
CA ALA A 137 -1.93 13.35 -14.34
C ALA A 137 -2.48 13.72 -15.74
N PHE A 138 -1.59 14.08 -16.67
CA PHE A 138 -1.97 14.35 -18.06
C PHE A 138 -2.52 13.08 -18.75
N LEU A 139 -1.89 11.93 -18.59
CA LEU A 139 -2.36 10.66 -19.15
C LEU A 139 -3.73 10.27 -18.59
N VAL A 140 -3.97 10.47 -17.28
CA VAL A 140 -5.28 10.25 -16.66
C VAL A 140 -6.32 11.22 -17.24
N PHE A 141 -5.96 12.48 -17.47
CA PHE A 141 -6.85 13.45 -18.10
C PHE A 141 -7.24 13.02 -19.52
N VAL A 142 -6.27 12.58 -20.33
CA VAL A 142 -6.50 12.03 -21.67
C VAL A 142 -7.41 10.79 -21.59
N LEU A 143 -7.17 9.90 -20.65
CA LEU A 143 -8.00 8.71 -20.43
C LEU A 143 -9.47 9.10 -20.15
N ILE A 144 -9.69 10.06 -19.24
CA ILE A 144 -11.03 10.55 -18.88
C ILE A 144 -11.73 11.13 -20.12
N ALA A 145 -11.02 11.91 -20.92
CA ALA A 145 -11.56 12.51 -22.12
C ALA A 145 -11.85 11.45 -23.21
N VAL A 146 -10.87 10.59 -23.55
CA VAL A 146 -10.98 9.70 -24.72
C VAL A 146 -11.82 8.46 -24.42
N VAL A 147 -11.56 7.79 -23.29
CA VAL A 147 -12.21 6.51 -22.95
C VAL A 147 -13.55 6.73 -22.27
N TYR A 148 -13.58 7.59 -21.26
CA TYR A 148 -14.82 7.87 -20.51
C TYR A 148 -15.69 8.95 -21.13
N LYS A 149 -15.19 9.66 -22.16
CA LYS A 149 -15.92 10.72 -22.90
C LYS A 149 -16.52 11.79 -21.99
N ILE A 150 -15.81 12.13 -20.91
CA ILE A 150 -16.24 13.16 -19.97
C ILE A 150 -15.64 14.49 -20.41
N TYR A 151 -16.42 15.27 -21.16
CA TYR A 151 -16.02 16.59 -21.66
C TYR A 151 -16.66 17.76 -20.90
N GLN A 152 -17.54 17.47 -19.93
CA GLN A 152 -18.28 18.50 -19.21
C GLN A 152 -17.35 19.28 -18.28
N PRO A 153 -17.12 20.59 -18.48
CA PRO A 153 -16.17 21.38 -17.69
C PRO A 153 -16.49 21.35 -16.19
N LYS A 154 -17.78 21.34 -15.84
CA LYS A 154 -18.25 21.26 -14.44
C LYS A 154 -17.86 19.96 -13.77
N LYS A 155 -17.90 18.80 -14.47
CA LYS A 155 -17.48 17.50 -13.93
C LYS A 155 -15.96 17.46 -13.78
N ILE A 156 -15.23 17.92 -14.80
CA ILE A 156 -13.76 17.99 -14.74
C ILE A 156 -13.32 18.88 -13.59
N TRP A 157 -13.92 20.06 -13.45
CA TRP A 157 -13.63 21.00 -12.36
C TRP A 157 -13.89 20.35 -10.99
N ASN A 158 -14.98 19.59 -10.85
CA ASN A 158 -15.28 18.91 -9.59
C ASN A 158 -14.23 17.83 -9.25
N ILE A 159 -13.77 17.05 -10.24
CA ILE A 159 -12.70 16.05 -10.06
C ILE A 159 -11.40 16.75 -9.60
N VAL A 160 -10.99 17.80 -10.32
CA VAL A 160 -9.78 18.58 -9.98
C VAL A 160 -9.90 19.19 -8.58
N LYS A 161 -11.05 19.77 -8.24
CA LYS A 161 -11.30 20.38 -6.92
C LYS A 161 -11.16 19.36 -5.78
N VAL A 162 -11.71 18.16 -5.94
CA VAL A 162 -11.60 17.09 -4.93
C VAL A 162 -10.13 16.65 -4.78
N SER A 163 -9.45 16.38 -5.88
CA SER A 163 -8.03 15.99 -5.86
C SER A 163 -7.14 17.08 -5.25
N MET A 164 -7.39 18.35 -5.59
CA MET A 164 -6.64 19.47 -4.97
C MET A 164 -6.88 19.58 -3.47
N LYS A 165 -8.11 19.37 -3.00
CA LYS A 165 -8.42 19.41 -1.56
C LYS A 165 -7.62 18.36 -0.79
N GLU A 166 -7.55 17.15 -1.30
CA GLU A 166 -6.76 16.06 -0.70
C GLU A 166 -5.26 16.37 -0.75
N SER A 167 -4.75 16.84 -1.89
CA SER A 167 -3.34 17.21 -2.04
C SER A 167 -2.94 18.33 -1.09
N VAL A 168 -3.76 19.39 -0.96
CA VAL A 168 -3.49 20.50 -0.03
C VAL A 168 -3.50 20.03 1.41
N MET A 169 -4.42 19.13 1.79
CA MET A 169 -4.45 18.54 3.13
C MET A 169 -3.14 17.80 3.44
N ILE A 170 -2.69 16.94 2.52
CA ILE A 170 -1.44 16.18 2.67
C ILE A 170 -0.24 17.15 2.76
N MET A 171 -0.16 18.13 1.88
CA MET A 171 0.92 19.14 1.89
C MET A 171 0.96 19.93 3.18
N PHE A 172 -0.21 20.29 3.74
CA PHE A 172 -0.28 21.00 5.01
C PHE A 172 0.21 20.14 6.18
N ILE A 173 -0.16 18.86 6.21
CA ILE A 173 0.32 17.90 7.21
C ILE A 173 1.85 17.74 7.10
N ILE A 174 2.38 17.59 5.88
CA ILE A 174 3.82 17.49 5.64
C ILE A 174 4.53 18.74 6.15
N ALA A 175 4.06 19.94 5.80
CA ALA A 175 4.66 21.20 6.24
C ALA A 175 4.66 21.34 7.77
N ALA A 176 3.54 21.03 8.44
CA ALA A 176 3.44 21.05 9.90
C ALA A 176 4.42 20.05 10.55
N SER A 177 4.55 18.85 9.96
CA SER A 177 5.46 17.82 10.44
C SER A 177 6.94 18.21 10.27
N TYR A 178 7.29 18.89 9.17
CA TYR A 178 8.63 19.42 9.00
C TYR A 178 8.99 20.46 10.08
N LEU A 179 8.05 21.36 10.39
CA LEU A 179 8.25 22.32 11.49
C LEU A 179 8.43 21.61 12.83
N PHE A 180 7.62 20.60 13.10
CA PHE A 180 7.74 19.80 14.30
C PHE A 180 9.08 19.05 14.36
N ALA A 181 9.46 18.38 13.27
CA ALA A 181 10.74 17.67 13.14
C ALA A 181 11.94 18.61 13.34
N PHE A 182 11.89 19.79 12.71
CA PHE A 182 12.92 20.82 12.87
C PHE A 182 13.05 21.25 14.34
N THR A 183 11.92 21.52 15.00
CA THR A 183 11.90 21.92 16.42
C THR A 183 12.50 20.83 17.31
N LEU A 184 12.09 19.56 17.11
CA LEU A 184 12.64 18.44 17.88
C LEU A 184 14.14 18.25 17.64
N SER A 185 14.60 18.45 16.41
CA SER A 185 16.02 18.36 16.06
C SER A 185 16.85 19.46 16.72
N GLN A 186 16.35 20.71 16.72
CA GLN A 186 17.00 21.85 17.39
C GLN A 186 17.09 21.67 18.92
N LEU A 187 16.13 20.98 19.50
CA LEU A 187 16.11 20.66 20.92
C LEU A 187 16.89 19.36 21.25
N TYR A 188 17.57 18.76 20.26
CA TYR A 188 18.29 17.48 20.41
C TYR A 188 17.41 16.31 20.90
N VAL A 189 16.09 16.45 20.84
CA VAL A 189 15.14 15.40 21.32
C VAL A 189 15.25 14.16 20.47
N THR A 190 15.35 14.30 19.14
CA THR A 190 15.46 13.15 18.21
C THR A 190 16.72 12.34 18.48
N GLN A 191 17.86 13.00 18.73
CA GLN A 191 19.14 12.37 19.03
C GLN A 191 19.10 11.69 20.39
N SER A 192 18.58 12.37 21.42
CA SER A 192 18.43 11.79 22.77
C SER A 192 17.51 10.58 22.79
N LEU A 193 16.39 10.64 22.05
CA LEU A 193 15.49 9.49 21.90
C LEU A 193 16.16 8.32 21.18
N ALA A 194 16.88 8.60 20.08
CA ALA A 194 17.61 7.57 19.35
C ALA A 194 18.64 6.88 20.25
N GLN A 195 19.41 7.67 21.02
CA GLN A 195 20.39 7.12 21.95
C GLN A 195 19.73 6.31 23.08
N SER A 196 18.68 6.86 23.70
CA SER A 196 17.93 6.15 24.74
C SER A 196 17.32 4.83 24.24
N MET A 197 16.83 4.81 22.98
CA MET A 197 16.31 3.57 22.37
C MET A 197 17.40 2.53 22.12
N VAL A 198 18.61 2.96 21.73
CA VAL A 198 19.77 2.08 21.57
C VAL A 198 20.24 1.55 22.93
N GLU A 199 20.23 2.39 23.98
CA GLU A 199 20.59 2.02 25.34
C GLU A 199 19.53 1.10 26.00
N LEU A 200 18.28 1.18 25.58
CA LEU A 200 17.17 0.34 26.11
C LEU A 200 17.43 -1.16 25.93
N SER A 201 18.11 -1.52 24.83
CA SER A 201 18.47 -2.91 24.58
C SER A 201 19.75 -3.00 23.73
N SER A 202 20.69 -3.84 24.16
CA SER A 202 21.88 -4.19 23.36
C SER A 202 21.52 -4.95 22.08
N ASN A 203 20.28 -5.40 21.94
CA ASN A 203 19.80 -6.11 20.75
C ASN A 203 18.91 -5.20 19.89
N LYS A 204 19.42 -4.81 18.73
CA LYS A 204 18.71 -3.97 17.76
C LYS A 204 17.33 -4.51 17.35
N TRP A 205 17.13 -5.82 17.35
CA TRP A 205 15.86 -6.45 16.99
C TRP A 205 14.77 -6.23 18.03
N VAL A 206 15.13 -6.11 19.33
CA VAL A 206 14.16 -5.79 20.39
C VAL A 206 13.61 -4.37 20.15
N VAL A 207 14.49 -3.42 19.89
CA VAL A 207 14.08 -2.03 19.57
C VAL A 207 13.22 -2.00 18.31
N PHE A 208 13.63 -2.73 17.28
CA PHE A 208 12.86 -2.86 16.04
C PHE A 208 11.45 -3.41 16.26
N ILE A 209 11.29 -4.46 17.06
CA ILE A 209 9.98 -5.04 17.40
C ILE A 209 9.12 -4.01 18.16
N LEU A 210 9.69 -3.28 19.12
CA LEU A 210 8.97 -2.25 19.86
C LEU A 210 8.48 -1.13 18.94
N ILE A 211 9.32 -0.70 17.98
CA ILE A 211 8.92 0.27 16.95
C ILE A 211 7.76 -0.28 16.11
N ASN A 212 7.84 -1.53 15.67
CA ASN A 212 6.77 -2.13 14.86
C ASN A 212 5.46 -2.28 15.63
N ILE A 213 5.51 -2.63 16.93
CA ILE A 213 4.31 -2.65 17.79
C ILE A 213 3.71 -1.25 17.92
N PHE A 214 4.55 -0.23 18.16
CA PHE A 214 4.10 1.16 18.23
C PHE A 214 3.44 1.59 16.91
N LEU A 215 4.07 1.32 15.78
CA LEU A 215 3.56 1.65 14.46
C LEU A 215 2.25 0.91 14.16
N LEU A 216 2.14 -0.35 14.57
CA LEU A 216 0.91 -1.13 14.41
C LEU A 216 -0.24 -0.51 15.20
N ILE A 217 0.01 -0.14 16.46
CA ILE A 217 -0.98 0.54 17.29
C ILE A 217 -1.39 1.88 16.68
N ALA A 218 -0.42 2.70 16.21
CA ALA A 218 -0.72 3.95 15.53
C ALA A 218 -1.53 3.73 14.25
N GLY A 219 -1.20 2.69 13.46
CA GLY A 219 -1.89 2.33 12.23
C GLY A 219 -3.32 1.83 12.41
N PHE A 220 -3.70 1.38 13.62
CA PHE A 220 -5.10 1.05 13.93
C PHE A 220 -6.02 2.27 13.92
N PHE A 221 -5.50 3.45 14.25
CA PHE A 221 -6.28 4.67 14.44
C PHE A 221 -6.08 5.69 13.33
N LEU A 222 -4.91 5.72 12.71
CA LEU A 222 -4.48 6.77 11.80
C LEU A 222 -4.21 6.20 10.39
N PRO A 223 -4.52 6.97 9.34
CA PRO A 223 -4.14 6.58 7.99
C PRO A 223 -2.61 6.57 7.82
N PRO A 224 -2.06 5.69 6.95
CA PRO A 224 -0.62 5.49 6.77
C PRO A 224 0.17 6.79 6.54
N VAL A 225 -0.36 7.67 5.71
CA VAL A 225 0.27 8.97 5.40
C VAL A 225 0.49 9.81 6.67
N ALA A 226 -0.51 9.85 7.56
CA ALA A 226 -0.40 10.61 8.81
C ALA A 226 0.65 10.00 9.74
N VAL A 227 0.65 8.67 9.90
CA VAL A 227 1.64 7.99 10.76
C VAL A 227 3.06 8.24 10.23
N ILE A 228 3.30 8.10 8.91
CA ILE A 228 4.62 8.34 8.31
C ILE A 228 5.10 9.75 8.62
N VAL A 229 4.28 10.75 8.31
CA VAL A 229 4.70 12.15 8.44
C VAL A 229 4.96 12.53 9.90
N MET A 230 4.18 11.98 10.84
CA MET A 230 4.35 12.24 12.27
C MET A 230 5.57 11.53 12.87
N THR A 231 5.91 10.33 12.40
CA THR A 231 6.90 9.47 13.06
C THR A 231 8.25 9.41 12.36
N SER A 232 8.31 9.67 11.04
CA SER A 232 9.54 9.52 10.25
C SER A 232 10.70 10.38 10.76
N ALA A 233 10.42 11.58 11.24
CA ALA A 233 11.44 12.49 11.78
C ALA A 233 12.18 11.91 13.00
N ILE A 234 11.49 11.09 13.79
CA ILE A 234 12.05 10.43 14.98
C ILE A 234 12.62 9.06 14.61
N LEU A 235 11.87 8.29 13.83
CA LEU A 235 12.21 6.90 13.56
C LEU A 235 13.40 6.75 12.61
N LEU A 236 13.57 7.64 11.63
CA LEU A 236 14.67 7.54 10.68
C LEU A 236 16.05 7.60 11.36
N PRO A 237 16.36 8.58 12.25
CA PRO A 237 17.62 8.57 13.00
C PRO A 237 17.80 7.30 13.85
N VAL A 238 16.73 6.81 14.50
CA VAL A 238 16.80 5.59 15.30
C VAL A 238 17.17 4.38 14.44
N ILE A 239 16.47 4.18 13.33
CA ILE A 239 16.67 3.05 12.41
C ILE A 239 18.08 3.05 11.81
N THR A 240 18.58 4.22 11.40
CA THR A 240 19.94 4.36 10.86
C THR A 240 21.01 4.13 11.92
N THR A 241 20.82 4.62 13.14
CA THR A 241 21.74 4.37 14.27
C THR A 241 21.79 2.89 14.64
N LEU A 242 20.68 2.16 14.53
CA LEU A 242 20.62 0.71 14.72
C LEU A 242 21.24 -0.09 13.56
N GLY A 243 21.66 0.58 12.50
CA GLY A 243 22.27 -0.04 11.32
C GLY A 243 21.29 -0.77 10.40
N PHE A 244 20.03 -0.35 10.39
CA PHE A 244 19.04 -0.81 9.41
C PHE A 244 19.03 0.11 8.20
N ASP A 245 18.82 -0.48 7.02
CA ASP A 245 18.65 0.25 5.76
C ASP A 245 17.29 1.01 5.76
N PRO A 246 17.27 2.34 5.52
CA PRO A 246 16.04 3.13 5.54
C PRO A 246 15.06 2.76 4.42
N TYR A 247 15.53 2.25 3.28
CA TYR A 247 14.67 1.76 2.20
C TYR A 247 14.00 0.46 2.56
N TRP A 248 14.76 -0.46 3.17
CA TRP A 248 14.20 -1.70 3.73
C TRP A 248 13.16 -1.39 4.80
N PHE A 249 13.47 -0.48 5.72
CA PHE A 249 12.54 -0.08 6.77
C PHE A 249 11.25 0.54 6.19
N ALA A 250 11.34 1.35 5.12
CA ALA A 250 10.17 1.92 4.45
C ALA A 250 9.16 0.85 4.01
N ILE A 251 9.65 -0.28 3.48
CA ILE A 251 8.80 -1.38 3.03
C ILE A 251 8.17 -2.10 4.22
N VAL A 252 8.96 -2.40 5.26
CA VAL A 252 8.43 -3.00 6.50
C VAL A 252 7.40 -2.10 7.15
N PHE A 253 7.68 -0.79 7.23
CA PHE A 253 6.76 0.23 7.71
C PHE A 253 5.45 0.21 6.91
N THR A 254 5.54 0.18 5.59
CA THR A 254 4.36 0.16 4.69
C THR A 254 3.50 -1.07 4.93
N ILE A 255 4.10 -2.27 4.99
CA ILE A 255 3.35 -3.52 5.28
C ILE A 255 2.72 -3.46 6.68
N ASN A 256 3.42 -2.89 7.66
CA ASN A 256 2.88 -2.71 9.01
C ASN A 256 1.64 -1.80 9.00
N MET A 257 1.67 -0.71 8.23
CA MET A 257 0.51 0.17 8.03
C MET A 257 -0.65 -0.53 7.30
N GLU A 258 -0.34 -1.41 6.35
CA GLU A 258 -1.35 -2.23 5.67
C GLU A 258 -2.08 -3.16 6.64
N ILE A 259 -1.37 -3.78 7.59
CA ILE A 259 -1.98 -4.55 8.66
C ILE A 259 -2.91 -3.64 9.47
N GLY A 260 -2.48 -2.43 9.82
CA GLY A 260 -3.30 -1.45 10.54
C GLY A 260 -4.60 -1.11 9.82
N LEU A 261 -4.57 -0.95 8.50
CA LEU A 261 -5.75 -0.62 7.68
C LEU A 261 -6.87 -1.67 7.72
N ILE A 262 -6.54 -2.92 8.03
CA ILE A 262 -7.50 -4.03 8.10
C ILE A 262 -7.65 -4.61 9.51
N THR A 263 -7.10 -3.92 10.52
CA THR A 263 -7.14 -4.35 11.93
C THR A 263 -8.02 -3.41 12.77
N PRO A 264 -8.89 -3.94 13.66
CA PRO A 264 -9.62 -3.11 14.63
C PRO A 264 -8.65 -2.34 15.58
N PRO A 265 -9.08 -1.22 16.19
CA PRO A 265 -10.46 -0.77 16.36
C PRO A 265 -11.03 0.04 15.18
N VAL A 266 -10.20 0.72 14.37
CA VAL A 266 -10.73 1.49 13.23
C VAL A 266 -10.69 0.63 11.96
N GLY A 267 -9.50 0.23 11.47
CA GLY A 267 -9.40 -0.58 10.25
C GLY A 267 -10.09 0.06 9.04
N LEU A 268 -9.56 1.18 8.54
CA LEU A 268 -10.22 2.02 7.53
C LEU A 268 -10.79 1.23 6.34
N ASN A 269 -10.05 0.23 5.83
CA ASN A 269 -10.50 -0.58 4.71
C ASN A 269 -11.73 -1.45 5.07
N LEU A 270 -11.85 -1.89 6.34
CA LEU A 270 -13.01 -2.67 6.78
C LEU A 270 -14.29 -1.83 6.73
N TYR A 271 -14.20 -0.54 7.12
CA TYR A 271 -15.34 0.38 7.05
C TYR A 271 -15.70 0.77 5.62
N ILE A 272 -14.72 0.95 4.74
CA ILE A 272 -14.98 1.19 3.31
C ILE A 272 -15.76 0.02 2.72
N ILE A 273 -15.32 -1.21 2.97
CA ILE A 273 -16.00 -2.42 2.49
C ILE A 273 -17.40 -2.53 3.12
N LYS A 274 -17.54 -2.26 4.42
CA LYS A 274 -18.85 -2.24 5.08
C LYS A 274 -19.79 -1.21 4.45
N GLY A 275 -19.29 -0.05 4.04
CA GLY A 275 -20.06 0.97 3.33
C GLY A 275 -20.57 0.51 1.97
N ILE A 276 -19.78 -0.27 1.23
CA ILE A 276 -20.14 -0.84 -0.09
C ILE A 276 -21.06 -2.06 0.06
N THR A 277 -20.92 -2.82 1.15
CA THR A 277 -21.66 -4.06 1.41
C THR A 277 -22.41 -3.99 2.74
N PRO A 278 -23.51 -3.23 2.82
CA PRO A 278 -24.25 -3.03 4.07
C PRO A 278 -24.84 -4.31 4.66
N ASP A 279 -25.08 -5.33 3.84
CA ASP A 279 -25.66 -6.61 4.24
C ASP A 279 -24.68 -7.53 5.00
N VAL A 280 -23.37 -7.25 4.97
CA VAL A 280 -22.31 -8.02 5.65
C VAL A 280 -21.94 -7.36 6.96
N SER A 281 -21.85 -8.11 8.05
CA SER A 281 -21.42 -7.56 9.33
C SER A 281 -19.92 -7.24 9.34
N LEU A 282 -19.53 -6.18 10.08
CA LEU A 282 -18.12 -5.82 10.23
C LEU A 282 -17.28 -6.97 10.82
N SER A 283 -17.87 -7.75 11.73
CA SER A 283 -17.25 -8.92 12.34
C SER A 283 -16.92 -10.01 11.31
N GLU A 284 -17.77 -10.20 10.32
CA GLU A 284 -17.54 -11.16 9.24
C GLU A 284 -16.40 -10.70 8.31
N ILE A 285 -16.38 -9.42 7.93
CA ILE A 285 -15.30 -8.84 7.12
C ILE A 285 -13.97 -8.99 7.86
N LEU A 286 -13.95 -8.71 9.16
CA LEU A 286 -12.77 -8.87 10.01
C LEU A 286 -12.28 -10.32 10.03
N LYS A 287 -13.17 -11.30 10.30
CA LYS A 287 -12.81 -12.72 10.30
C LYS A 287 -12.18 -13.16 8.97
N GLY A 288 -12.70 -12.62 7.86
CA GLY A 288 -12.13 -12.86 6.54
C GLY A 288 -10.77 -12.22 6.33
N SER A 289 -10.44 -11.15 7.05
CA SER A 289 -9.16 -10.41 6.94
C SER A 289 -8.05 -10.99 7.81
N ILE A 290 -8.37 -11.68 8.92
CA ILE A 290 -7.37 -12.23 9.86
C ILE A 290 -6.27 -13.06 9.18
N PRO A 291 -6.55 -14.01 8.28
CA PRO A 291 -5.51 -14.79 7.63
C PRO A 291 -4.52 -13.92 6.84
N PHE A 292 -5.00 -12.86 6.21
CA PHE A 292 -4.16 -11.94 5.45
C PHE A 292 -3.29 -11.08 6.36
N MET A 293 -3.78 -10.69 7.54
CA MET A 293 -2.97 -10.02 8.57
C MET A 293 -1.80 -10.91 9.01
N ILE A 294 -2.06 -12.20 9.24
CA ILE A 294 -1.02 -13.18 9.59
C ILE A 294 -0.01 -13.32 8.45
N ILE A 295 -0.46 -13.38 7.21
CA ILE A 295 0.41 -13.47 6.03
C ILE A 295 1.28 -12.22 5.91
N MET A 296 0.76 -11.03 6.14
CA MET A 296 1.54 -9.79 6.14
C MET A 296 2.57 -9.77 7.28
N ALA A 297 2.21 -10.24 8.48
CA ALA A 297 3.16 -10.38 9.57
C ALA A 297 4.27 -11.39 9.23
N LEU A 298 3.94 -12.52 8.58
CA LEU A 298 4.92 -13.47 8.06
C LEU A 298 5.78 -12.83 6.95
N ALA A 299 5.23 -12.01 6.08
CA ALA A 299 5.99 -11.28 5.07
C ALA A 299 7.02 -10.35 5.73
N ILE A 300 6.65 -9.60 6.77
CA ILE A 300 7.61 -8.79 7.54
C ILE A 300 8.74 -9.69 8.10
N LEU A 301 8.40 -10.84 8.68
CA LEU A 301 9.39 -11.76 9.20
C LEU A 301 10.35 -12.26 8.11
N ILE A 302 9.82 -12.60 6.93
CA ILE A 302 10.63 -13.02 5.78
C ILE A 302 11.58 -11.88 5.36
N LEU A 303 11.10 -10.64 5.30
CA LEU A 303 11.94 -9.48 4.97
C LEU A 303 12.99 -9.17 6.05
N CYS A 304 12.74 -9.51 7.31
CA CYS A 304 13.75 -9.42 8.38
C CYS A 304 14.85 -10.46 8.23
N ILE A 305 14.52 -11.67 7.75
CA ILE A 305 15.49 -12.75 7.54
C ILE A 305 16.25 -12.54 6.22
N PHE A 306 15.56 -12.07 5.18
CA PHE A 306 16.08 -11.88 3.85
C PHE A 306 15.89 -10.42 3.36
N PRO A 307 16.64 -9.45 3.90
CA PRO A 307 16.50 -8.04 3.54
C PRO A 307 16.82 -7.77 2.07
N GLU A 308 17.60 -8.63 1.43
CA GLU A 308 17.93 -8.54 0.02
C GLU A 308 16.69 -8.62 -0.90
N ILE A 309 15.58 -9.21 -0.46
CA ILE A 309 14.33 -9.21 -1.23
C ILE A 309 13.88 -7.77 -1.53
N VAL A 310 14.16 -6.83 -0.63
CA VAL A 310 13.84 -5.41 -0.80
C VAL A 310 14.90 -4.68 -1.62
N THR A 311 16.18 -4.94 -1.34
CA THR A 311 17.30 -4.12 -1.85
C THR A 311 17.87 -4.64 -3.17
N TRP A 312 17.69 -5.92 -3.51
CA TRP A 312 18.27 -6.54 -4.70
C TRP A 312 17.91 -5.83 -6.02
N LEU A 313 16.64 -5.54 -6.24
CA LEU A 313 16.18 -4.92 -7.48
C LEU A 313 16.69 -3.48 -7.65
N PRO A 314 16.52 -2.60 -6.64
CA PRO A 314 17.05 -1.24 -6.73
C PRO A 314 18.58 -1.21 -6.85
N ASP A 315 19.30 -2.07 -6.14
CA ASP A 315 20.77 -2.15 -6.23
C ASP A 315 21.24 -2.56 -7.63
N LYS A 316 20.49 -3.46 -8.28
CA LYS A 316 20.81 -3.91 -9.64
C LYS A 316 20.54 -2.83 -10.69
N ILE A 317 19.50 -2.00 -10.51
CA ILE A 317 19.08 -0.99 -11.50
C ILE A 317 19.78 0.35 -11.27
N MET A 318 19.89 0.79 -10.02
CA MET A 318 20.37 2.13 -9.66
C MET A 318 21.75 2.12 -8.99
N GLY A 319 22.35 0.94 -8.77
CA GLY A 319 23.54 0.79 -7.96
C GLY A 319 23.26 0.88 -6.45
N LYS A 320 24.27 0.54 -5.62
CA LYS A 320 24.16 0.69 -4.16
C LYS A 320 24.16 2.15 -3.77
N PRO A 321 23.37 2.56 -2.76
CA PRO A 321 23.39 3.93 -2.29
C PRO A 321 24.76 4.26 -1.69
N LEU A 322 25.27 5.45 -1.98
CA LEU A 322 26.51 5.94 -1.36
C LEU A 322 26.23 6.21 0.13
N GLY A 323 26.90 5.49 1.02
CA GLY A 323 26.86 5.75 2.46
C GLY A 323 26.01 4.83 3.34
N TYR A 324 25.56 3.65 2.82
CA TYR A 324 24.90 2.60 3.61
C TYR A 324 25.57 1.25 3.42
#